data_ec815c29945ca024830c6835bb328e20
#
_entry.id   ec815c29945ca024830c6835bb328e20
#
_cell.length_a   1.000
_cell.length_b   1.000
_cell.length_c   1.000
_cell.angle_alpha   90.00
_cell.angle_beta   90.00
_cell.angle_gamma   90.00
#
_symmetry.space_group_name_H-M   'P 1'
#
loop_
_entity.id
_entity.type
_entity.pdbx_description
1 polymer ?
#
loop_
_entity_poly.entity_id
_entity_poly.type
_entity_poly.pdbx_seq_one_letter_code
_entity_poly.pdbx_strand_id
1 'polypeptide(L)'
;MLINEKSRLALISVSGDPAAEIGKEEAGGQNVYVRQVGLALAKQGWRVDMFTRRIDPAQANIVQHEPNCRTIRLTAGPAKFINRDEVFGYLPEFVQQFQAFQEQEGYQYPLVHTNYWLSSWVGMQLKKLQPLKQVHTYHSLGAVKYRAVSNLPAIASTRLAMEKACLETADRIIATSPQEEEHMRNLVSSKGMIEIIPCGTDIERMGSIARKEARQKLGIPAEAKVVLYVGRFDPRKGIETLVRAIAKSRWHGNTNVRLIIAGGFRPGQSDGMECDRIKAIVKELGLEAMTFFPGRLTDAELPSYYAAANVCVVPSHYEPFGLVAIEAMACGTPVIASKVGGLQFTVIPEVTGLLVPPQDEAAFAQAIDRILSNPVWADQLGEIGQQRVEIAMSWESVARRLNTVYSKLLPQFAVKSVQKPQVAA
;
A
#
# COMPACT_ATOMS: atom_id res chain seq x y z
N MET A 1 5.32 23.50 -26.68
CA MET A 1 4.04 23.33 -25.96
C MET A 1 4.17 24.10 -24.66
N LEU A 2 3.49 25.23 -24.52
CA LEU A 2 3.53 26.03 -23.28
C LEU A 2 2.89 25.19 -22.18
N ILE A 3 3.71 24.68 -21.26
CA ILE A 3 3.24 23.93 -20.09
C ILE A 3 2.55 24.98 -19.21
N ASN A 4 1.24 24.90 -19.17
CA ASN A 4 0.40 25.81 -18.41
C ASN A 4 0.77 25.69 -16.92
N GLU A 5 1.21 26.78 -16.26
CA GLU A 5 1.55 26.84 -14.82
C GLU A 5 0.44 26.31 -13.90
N LYS A 6 -0.72 26.11 -14.46
CA LYS A 6 -1.99 25.71 -13.84
C LYS A 6 -2.12 24.23 -13.46
N SER A 7 -1.13 23.37 -13.81
CA SER A 7 -1.20 21.92 -13.58
C SER A 7 -0.28 21.44 -12.45
N ARG A 8 0.03 22.29 -11.45
CA ARG A 8 0.91 21.92 -10.33
C ARG A 8 0.13 21.26 -9.20
N LEU A 9 0.69 20.20 -8.66
CA LEU A 9 0.15 19.41 -7.56
C LEU A 9 1.23 19.18 -6.50
N ALA A 10 0.91 19.45 -5.24
CA ALA A 10 1.72 18.99 -4.12
C ALA A 10 1.13 17.71 -3.51
N LEU A 11 1.89 16.61 -3.52
CA LEU A 11 1.60 15.43 -2.71
C LEU A 11 2.39 15.56 -1.40
N ILE A 12 1.70 15.60 -0.25
CA ILE A 12 2.36 15.80 1.04
C ILE A 12 2.33 14.49 1.83
N SER A 13 3.50 13.98 2.20
CA SER A 13 3.70 12.75 2.96
C SER A 13 4.81 12.97 3.99
N VAL A 14 4.50 13.68 5.08
CA VAL A 14 5.50 14.15 6.06
C VAL A 14 6.39 13.04 6.60
N SER A 15 5.81 11.88 6.92
CA SER A 15 6.50 10.75 7.55
C SER A 15 6.76 9.56 6.62
N GLY A 16 6.49 9.70 5.33
CA GLY A 16 6.68 8.63 4.35
C GLY A 16 7.41 9.18 3.14
N ASP A 17 8.74 9.05 3.08
CA ASP A 17 9.57 9.57 1.99
C ASP A 17 9.32 8.81 0.67
N PRO A 18 8.75 9.45 -0.38
CA PRO A 18 8.50 8.79 -1.65
C PRO A 18 9.78 8.38 -2.39
N ALA A 19 10.92 8.99 -2.07
CA ALA A 19 12.22 8.65 -2.65
C ALA A 19 13.01 7.62 -1.84
N ALA A 20 12.46 7.11 -0.73
CA ALA A 20 13.09 6.03 0.02
C ALA A 20 13.12 4.73 -0.79
N GLU A 21 14.19 3.95 -0.65
CA GLU A 21 14.25 2.59 -1.19
C GLU A 21 13.20 1.71 -0.49
N ILE A 22 12.35 1.05 -1.28
CA ILE A 22 11.31 0.17 -0.76
C ILE A 22 11.94 -0.91 0.11
N GLY A 23 11.37 -1.08 1.32
CA GLY A 23 11.81 -2.08 2.30
C GLY A 23 12.93 -1.63 3.25
N LYS A 24 13.47 -0.41 3.17
CA LYS A 24 14.21 0.19 4.28
C LYS A 24 13.25 0.52 5.44
N GLU A 25 13.78 0.78 6.63
CA GLU A 25 13.08 0.82 7.93
C GLU A 25 11.71 1.50 7.95
N GLU A 26 11.46 2.44 7.05
CA GLU A 26 10.24 3.25 6.99
C GLU A 26 9.48 3.17 5.67
N ALA A 27 10.00 2.46 4.67
CA ALA A 27 9.34 2.33 3.39
C ALA A 27 8.22 1.27 3.46
N GLY A 28 6.99 1.74 3.58
CA GLY A 28 5.77 0.94 3.60
C GLY A 28 4.82 1.31 2.46
N GLY A 29 3.62 0.77 2.49
CA GLY A 29 2.59 1.01 1.46
C GLY A 29 2.30 2.48 1.18
N GLN A 30 2.41 3.37 2.17
CA GLN A 30 2.23 4.81 1.98
C GLN A 30 3.30 5.41 1.06
N ASN A 31 4.58 5.04 1.24
CA ASN A 31 5.69 5.53 0.42
C ASN A 31 5.51 5.09 -1.03
N VAL A 32 5.17 3.81 -1.24
CA VAL A 32 4.85 3.25 -2.56
C VAL A 32 3.68 3.99 -3.20
N TYR A 33 2.58 4.15 -2.45
CA TYR A 33 1.39 4.85 -2.95
C TYR A 33 1.71 6.27 -3.42
N VAL A 34 2.36 7.09 -2.60
CA VAL A 34 2.65 8.50 -2.93
C VAL A 34 3.58 8.60 -4.14
N ARG A 35 4.64 7.76 -4.19
CA ARG A 35 5.57 7.71 -5.31
C ARG A 35 4.86 7.32 -6.61
N GLN A 36 4.11 6.23 -6.60
CA GLN A 36 3.48 5.69 -7.80
C GLN A 36 2.34 6.58 -8.31
N VAL A 37 1.54 7.14 -7.40
CA VAL A 37 0.52 8.15 -7.74
C VAL A 37 1.18 9.38 -8.36
N GLY A 38 2.28 9.86 -7.78
CA GLY A 38 3.03 11.00 -8.32
C GLY A 38 3.52 10.76 -9.74
N LEU A 39 4.15 9.61 -9.99
CA LEU A 39 4.64 9.19 -11.31
C LEU A 39 3.49 9.05 -12.32
N ALA A 40 2.40 8.39 -11.94
CA ALA A 40 1.27 8.17 -12.83
C ALA A 40 0.51 9.48 -13.16
N LEU A 41 0.39 10.41 -12.23
CA LEU A 41 -0.17 11.74 -12.47
C LEU A 41 0.74 12.59 -13.36
N ALA A 42 2.07 12.48 -13.19
CA ALA A 42 3.02 13.18 -14.06
C ALA A 42 2.91 12.71 -15.52
N LYS A 43 2.72 11.41 -15.76
CA LYS A 43 2.42 10.86 -17.10
C LYS A 43 1.11 11.41 -17.69
N GLN A 44 0.17 11.86 -16.85
CA GLN A 44 -1.08 12.50 -17.27
C GLN A 44 -0.97 14.03 -17.43
N GLY A 45 0.23 14.59 -17.35
CA GLY A 45 0.52 16.00 -17.61
C GLY A 45 0.55 16.90 -16.37
N TRP A 46 0.41 16.37 -15.16
CA TRP A 46 0.62 17.14 -13.93
C TRP A 46 2.11 17.39 -13.68
N ARG A 47 2.43 18.55 -13.12
CA ARG A 47 3.72 18.78 -12.46
C ARG A 47 3.56 18.42 -10.98
N VAL A 48 4.21 17.36 -10.56
CA VAL A 48 4.01 16.77 -9.24
C VAL A 48 5.25 16.98 -8.38
N ASP A 49 5.09 17.71 -7.30
CA ASP A 49 6.08 17.83 -6.24
C ASP A 49 5.63 17.04 -5.01
N MET A 50 6.42 16.05 -4.61
CA MET A 50 6.15 15.19 -3.46
C MET A 50 6.95 15.67 -2.26
N PHE A 51 6.28 16.16 -1.22
CA PHE A 51 6.91 16.75 -0.05
C PHE A 51 7.00 15.77 1.10
N THR A 52 8.18 15.67 1.73
CA THR A 52 8.42 14.87 2.91
C THR A 52 9.40 15.57 3.86
N ARG A 53 9.50 15.08 5.09
CA ARG A 53 10.47 15.56 6.07
C ARG A 53 11.85 14.92 5.81
N ARG A 54 12.91 15.71 5.85
CA ARG A 54 14.29 15.23 5.79
C ARG A 54 14.64 14.51 7.10
N ILE A 55 15.19 13.29 6.99
CA ILE A 55 15.53 12.44 8.14
C ILE A 55 17.00 12.07 8.24
N ASP A 56 17.82 12.52 7.30
CA ASP A 56 19.26 12.31 7.28
C ASP A 56 19.94 13.52 6.61
N PRO A 57 20.94 14.14 7.21
CA PRO A 57 21.69 15.25 6.62
C PRO A 57 22.37 14.89 5.28
N ALA A 58 22.67 13.60 5.04
CA ALA A 58 23.27 13.14 3.79
C ALA A 58 22.27 13.02 2.65
N GLN A 59 20.95 13.03 2.92
CA GLN A 59 19.93 12.96 1.88
C GLN A 59 19.94 14.23 1.01
N ALA A 60 19.83 14.05 -0.32
CA ALA A 60 19.58 15.15 -1.24
C ALA A 60 18.24 15.84 -0.93
N ASN A 61 18.20 17.17 -0.94
CA ASN A 61 16.94 17.91 -0.70
C ASN A 61 15.91 17.67 -1.79
N ILE A 62 16.35 17.49 -3.02
CA ILE A 62 15.47 17.24 -4.18
C ILE A 62 15.94 15.97 -4.89
N VAL A 63 15.01 15.06 -5.16
CA VAL A 63 15.23 13.86 -5.97
C VAL A 63 14.30 13.91 -7.17
N GLN A 64 14.86 14.04 -8.37
CA GLN A 64 14.11 13.97 -9.62
C GLN A 64 13.82 12.51 -9.97
N HIS A 65 12.55 12.17 -10.20
CA HIS A 65 12.12 10.83 -10.63
C HIS A 65 11.85 10.81 -12.14
N GLU A 66 11.10 11.78 -12.63
CA GLU A 66 10.71 11.98 -14.02
C GLU A 66 10.70 13.48 -14.31
N PRO A 67 10.70 13.95 -15.56
CA PRO A 67 10.74 15.38 -15.88
C PRO A 67 9.73 16.24 -15.13
N ASN A 68 8.54 15.69 -14.85
CA ASN A 68 7.46 16.39 -14.15
C ASN A 68 7.15 15.81 -12.77
N CYS A 69 8.06 15.04 -12.15
CA CYS A 69 7.83 14.41 -10.86
C CYS A 69 9.11 14.40 -10.03
N ARG A 70 9.10 15.08 -8.88
CA ARG A 70 10.25 15.15 -7.97
C ARG A 70 9.81 15.02 -6.50
N THR A 71 10.70 14.50 -5.66
CA THR A 71 10.55 14.52 -4.20
C THR A 71 11.35 15.69 -3.62
N ILE A 72 10.74 16.45 -2.74
CA ILE A 72 11.33 17.58 -2.02
C ILE A 72 11.35 17.23 -0.53
N ARG A 73 12.54 17.20 0.06
CA ARG A 73 12.75 16.96 1.48
C ARG A 73 12.92 18.26 2.22
N LEU A 74 11.95 18.60 3.05
CA LEU A 74 11.98 19.81 3.88
C LEU A 74 12.58 19.49 5.24
N THR A 75 13.43 20.37 5.73
CA THR A 75 13.95 20.27 7.10
C THR A 75 12.90 20.83 8.06
N ALA A 76 12.40 19.97 8.96
CA ALA A 76 11.48 20.33 10.03
C ALA A 76 11.87 19.53 11.27
N GLY A 77 12.39 20.21 12.29
CA GLY A 77 13.09 19.62 13.42
C GLY A 77 14.43 18.99 13.03
N PRO A 78 14.99 18.10 13.86
CA PRO A 78 16.32 17.52 13.62
C PRO A 78 16.30 16.63 12.37
N ALA A 79 17.33 16.74 11.53
CA ALA A 79 17.52 15.90 10.34
C ALA A 79 17.99 14.49 10.73
N LYS A 80 17.17 13.78 11.51
CA LYS A 80 17.35 12.38 11.90
C LYS A 80 15.98 11.69 11.97
N PHE A 81 16.00 10.36 11.98
CA PHE A 81 14.80 9.60 12.30
C PHE A 81 14.30 9.97 13.71
N ILE A 82 13.02 10.25 13.84
CA ILE A 82 12.28 10.44 15.09
C ILE A 82 10.95 9.71 15.00
N ASN A 83 10.42 9.30 16.15
CA ASN A 83 9.14 8.60 16.21
C ASN A 83 8.03 9.47 15.57
N ARG A 84 7.11 8.84 14.87
CA ARG A 84 5.98 9.53 14.20
C ARG A 84 5.16 10.41 15.15
N ASP A 85 5.01 9.98 16.39
CA ASP A 85 4.24 10.73 17.39
C ASP A 85 4.96 12.03 17.78
N GLU A 86 6.28 12.04 17.76
CA GLU A 86 7.10 13.24 18.02
C GLU A 86 7.15 14.21 16.84
N VAL A 87 6.97 13.70 15.61
CA VAL A 87 6.97 14.52 14.38
C VAL A 87 5.90 15.61 14.44
N PHE A 88 4.78 15.37 15.15
CA PHE A 88 3.69 16.33 15.25
C PHE A 88 4.17 17.70 15.76
N GLY A 89 5.10 17.75 16.71
CA GLY A 89 5.67 18.99 17.25
C GLY A 89 6.43 19.84 16.22
N TYR A 90 6.89 19.24 15.12
CA TYR A 90 7.66 19.94 14.06
C TYR A 90 6.83 20.28 12.83
N LEU A 91 5.52 19.99 12.82
CA LEU A 91 4.66 20.31 11.67
C LEU A 91 4.53 21.81 11.39
N PRO A 92 4.51 22.73 12.39
CA PRO A 92 4.54 24.16 12.10
C PRO A 92 5.77 24.58 11.28
N GLU A 93 6.95 24.05 11.62
CA GLU A 93 8.18 24.30 10.85
C GLU A 93 8.09 23.73 9.44
N PHE A 94 7.49 22.53 9.28
CA PHE A 94 7.25 21.96 7.94
C PHE A 94 6.38 22.88 7.08
N VAL A 95 5.33 23.50 7.63
CA VAL A 95 4.47 24.47 6.93
C VAL A 95 5.28 25.69 6.52
N GLN A 96 6.12 26.23 7.41
CA GLN A 96 6.99 27.38 7.10
C GLN A 96 7.97 27.06 5.97
N GLN A 97 8.61 25.90 6.01
CA GLN A 97 9.55 25.46 4.98
C GLN A 97 8.83 25.20 3.63
N PHE A 98 7.59 24.71 3.66
CA PHE A 98 6.78 24.56 2.46
C PHE A 98 6.46 25.92 1.81
N GLN A 99 6.10 26.93 2.61
CA GLN A 99 5.85 28.30 2.12
C GLN A 99 7.13 28.93 1.56
N ALA A 100 8.25 28.82 2.28
CA ALA A 100 9.54 29.31 1.80
C ALA A 100 9.97 28.66 0.47
N PHE A 101 9.71 27.37 0.30
CA PHE A 101 9.93 26.68 -0.97
C PHE A 101 9.07 27.26 -2.10
N GLN A 102 7.77 27.52 -1.86
CA GLN A 102 6.91 28.16 -2.85
C GLN A 102 7.41 29.56 -3.24
N GLU A 103 7.84 30.36 -2.27
CA GLU A 103 8.42 31.71 -2.50
C GLU A 103 9.68 31.62 -3.35
N GLN A 104 10.59 30.70 -3.02
CA GLN A 104 11.82 30.46 -3.78
C GLN A 104 11.57 30.04 -5.23
N GLU A 105 10.58 29.18 -5.45
CA GLU A 105 10.21 28.65 -6.77
C GLU A 105 9.29 29.62 -7.56
N GLY A 106 8.77 30.67 -6.91
CA GLY A 106 7.92 31.70 -7.54
C GLY A 106 6.52 31.25 -7.91
N TYR A 107 5.95 30.24 -7.24
CA TYR A 107 4.57 29.76 -7.50
C TYR A 107 3.90 29.18 -6.24
N GLN A 108 2.57 29.04 -6.30
CA GLN A 108 1.76 28.39 -5.28
C GLN A 108 1.05 27.15 -5.85
N TYR A 109 0.77 26.18 -4.98
CA TYR A 109 -0.02 25.00 -5.34
C TYR A 109 -1.50 25.29 -5.14
N PRO A 110 -2.33 25.22 -6.21
CA PRO A 110 -3.77 25.37 -6.07
C PRO A 110 -4.45 24.14 -5.46
N LEU A 111 -3.71 23.00 -5.42
CA LEU A 111 -4.18 21.73 -4.91
C LEU A 111 -3.06 21.02 -4.13
N VAL A 112 -3.38 20.57 -2.92
CA VAL A 112 -2.55 19.68 -2.14
C VAL A 112 -3.29 18.36 -1.91
N HIS A 113 -2.60 17.22 -2.09
CA HIS A 113 -3.11 15.92 -1.69
C HIS A 113 -2.25 15.39 -0.55
N THR A 114 -2.82 15.39 0.64
CA THR A 114 -2.17 15.03 1.89
C THR A 114 -2.35 13.54 2.19
N ASN A 115 -1.29 12.90 2.68
CA ASN A 115 -1.23 11.46 2.93
C ASN A 115 -0.88 11.20 4.38
N TYR A 116 -1.73 10.46 5.10
CA TYR A 116 -1.63 10.17 6.52
C TYR A 116 -1.93 11.37 7.43
N TRP A 117 -2.36 11.11 8.68
CA TRP A 117 -2.88 12.11 9.59
C TRP A 117 -1.96 13.30 9.90
N LEU A 118 -0.63 13.11 9.94
CA LEU A 118 0.33 14.20 10.10
C LEU A 118 0.24 15.21 8.95
N SER A 119 0.18 14.69 7.73
CA SER A 119 0.06 15.53 6.54
C SER A 119 -1.30 16.20 6.44
N SER A 120 -2.37 15.59 7.01
CA SER A 120 -3.69 16.21 7.02
C SER A 120 -3.68 17.54 7.78
N TRP A 121 -2.98 17.59 8.92
CA TRP A 121 -2.80 18.81 9.68
C TRP A 121 -2.07 19.89 8.86
N VAL A 122 -0.99 19.52 8.16
CA VAL A 122 -0.27 20.44 7.26
C VAL A 122 -1.22 21.04 6.21
N GLY A 123 -1.99 20.20 5.52
CA GLY A 123 -2.96 20.65 4.52
C GLY A 123 -4.01 21.61 5.09
N MET A 124 -4.53 21.31 6.29
CA MET A 124 -5.48 22.21 6.98
C MET A 124 -4.86 23.57 7.36
N GLN A 125 -3.57 23.62 7.76
CA GLN A 125 -2.91 24.90 8.01
C GLN A 125 -2.66 25.66 6.71
N LEU A 126 -2.19 25.01 5.65
CA LEU A 126 -1.98 25.65 4.34
C LEU A 126 -3.28 26.25 3.78
N LYS A 127 -4.44 25.59 3.96
CA LYS A 127 -5.76 26.17 3.58
C LYS A 127 -6.11 27.46 4.30
N LYS A 128 -5.58 27.70 5.50
CA LYS A 128 -5.78 28.97 6.23
C LYS A 128 -4.86 30.07 5.72
N LEU A 129 -3.71 29.71 5.16
CA LEU A 129 -2.66 30.65 4.78
C LEU A 129 -2.74 31.07 3.30
N GLN A 130 -3.32 30.22 2.44
CA GLN A 130 -3.43 30.49 1.01
C GLN A 130 -4.67 29.81 0.41
N PRO A 131 -5.21 30.35 -0.70
CA PRO A 131 -6.33 29.71 -1.40
C PRO A 131 -5.87 28.45 -2.11
N LEU A 132 -6.24 27.27 -1.55
CA LEU A 132 -5.97 25.97 -2.14
C LEU A 132 -7.08 24.97 -1.84
N LYS A 133 -7.13 23.90 -2.61
CA LYS A 133 -7.97 22.73 -2.37
C LYS A 133 -7.16 21.64 -1.69
N GLN A 134 -7.77 20.98 -0.68
CA GLN A 134 -7.17 19.84 0.00
C GLN A 134 -7.91 18.55 -0.33
N VAL A 135 -7.20 17.60 -0.92
CA VAL A 135 -7.58 16.19 -0.99
C VAL A 135 -6.79 15.42 0.08
N HIS A 136 -7.35 14.37 0.66
CA HIS A 136 -6.67 13.59 1.69
C HIS A 136 -6.91 12.10 1.57
N THR A 137 -5.85 11.29 1.81
CA THR A 137 -5.89 9.82 1.95
C THR A 137 -5.30 9.42 3.30
N TYR A 138 -6.06 8.65 4.11
CA TYR A 138 -5.62 8.32 5.47
C TYR A 138 -4.54 7.25 5.54
N HIS A 139 -4.56 6.24 4.69
CA HIS A 139 -3.72 5.03 4.73
C HIS A 139 -3.85 4.18 6.00
N SER A 140 -4.35 4.75 7.07
CA SER A 140 -4.62 4.08 8.34
C SER A 140 -5.45 5.02 9.22
N LEU A 141 -6.59 4.56 9.71
CA LEU A 141 -7.43 5.30 10.64
C LEU A 141 -7.05 4.97 12.09
N GLY A 142 -6.81 5.99 12.89
CA GLY A 142 -6.56 5.86 14.33
C GLY A 142 -7.72 5.19 15.05
N ALA A 143 -8.95 5.58 14.71
CA ALA A 143 -10.16 5.01 15.29
C ALA A 143 -10.29 3.48 15.09
N VAL A 144 -9.77 2.94 13.99
CA VAL A 144 -9.72 1.48 13.75
C VAL A 144 -8.49 0.86 14.42
N LYS A 145 -7.31 1.47 14.21
CA LYS A 145 -6.04 0.96 14.74
C LYS A 145 -6.07 0.80 16.26
N TYR A 146 -6.62 1.78 16.96
CA TYR A 146 -6.62 1.82 18.42
C TYR A 146 -7.59 0.85 19.08
N ARG A 147 -8.52 0.24 18.34
CA ARG A 147 -9.36 -0.86 18.85
C ARG A 147 -8.59 -2.17 19.05
N ALA A 148 -7.44 -2.30 18.37
CA ALA A 148 -6.61 -3.51 18.41
C ALA A 148 -5.39 -3.39 19.33
N VAL A 149 -5.31 -2.33 20.17
CA VAL A 149 -4.18 -2.12 21.09
C VAL A 149 -4.67 -1.91 22.52
N SER A 150 -3.99 -2.53 23.47
CA SER A 150 -4.37 -2.46 24.90
C SER A 150 -4.01 -1.12 25.55
N ASN A 151 -2.91 -0.49 25.10
CA ASN A 151 -2.43 0.78 25.63
C ASN A 151 -2.40 1.83 24.51
N LEU A 152 -3.18 2.90 24.69
CA LEU A 152 -3.20 4.01 23.75
C LEU A 152 -1.93 4.86 23.89
N PRO A 153 -1.27 5.24 22.78
CA PRO A 153 -0.16 6.19 22.84
C PRO A 153 -0.66 7.57 23.26
N ALA A 154 0.19 8.37 23.91
CA ALA A 154 -0.16 9.72 24.41
C ALA A 154 -0.72 10.63 23.29
N ILE A 155 -0.25 10.45 22.06
CA ILE A 155 -0.70 11.22 20.88
C ILE A 155 -2.08 10.79 20.34
N ALA A 156 -2.69 9.72 20.87
CA ALA A 156 -3.91 9.14 20.29
C ALA A 156 -5.07 10.14 20.20
N SER A 157 -5.32 10.91 21.27
CA SER A 157 -6.38 11.92 21.28
C SER A 157 -6.16 13.00 20.22
N THR A 158 -4.94 13.49 20.11
CA THR A 158 -4.55 14.47 19.07
C THR A 158 -4.77 13.91 17.67
N ARG A 159 -4.33 12.69 17.42
CA ARG A 159 -4.52 12.03 16.13
C ARG A 159 -6.00 11.90 15.77
N LEU A 160 -6.83 11.38 16.68
CA LEU A 160 -8.27 11.22 16.45
C LEU A 160 -8.97 12.58 16.17
N ALA A 161 -8.60 13.63 16.91
CA ALA A 161 -9.11 14.98 16.67
C ALA A 161 -8.71 15.51 15.28
N MET A 162 -7.45 15.31 14.86
CA MET A 162 -6.96 15.76 13.56
C MET A 162 -7.59 14.97 12.42
N GLU A 163 -7.74 13.65 12.55
CA GLU A 163 -8.45 12.81 11.56
C GLU A 163 -9.89 13.29 11.37
N LYS A 164 -10.61 13.57 12.47
CA LYS A 164 -11.98 14.10 12.40
C LYS A 164 -12.03 15.49 11.75
N ALA A 165 -11.19 16.42 12.18
CA ALA A 165 -11.14 17.76 11.62
C ALA A 165 -10.84 17.73 10.11
N CYS A 166 -9.90 16.87 9.67
CA CYS A 166 -9.59 16.71 8.25
C CYS A 166 -10.78 16.13 7.46
N LEU A 167 -11.45 15.09 7.98
CA LEU A 167 -12.61 14.50 7.33
C LEU A 167 -13.72 15.54 7.09
N GLU A 168 -13.93 16.44 8.05
CA GLU A 168 -14.98 17.45 8.00
C GLU A 168 -14.62 18.70 7.16
N THR A 169 -13.32 18.98 6.94
CA THR A 169 -12.88 20.25 6.33
C THR A 169 -12.12 20.12 5.01
N ALA A 170 -11.60 18.94 4.68
CA ALA A 170 -10.97 18.69 3.38
C ALA A 170 -12.02 18.78 2.25
N ASP A 171 -11.60 19.24 1.07
CA ASP A 171 -12.49 19.34 -0.09
C ASP A 171 -12.89 17.97 -0.64
N ARG A 172 -12.02 16.96 -0.50
CA ARG A 172 -12.29 15.53 -0.76
C ARG A 172 -11.43 14.64 0.11
N ILE A 173 -12.01 13.53 0.51
CA ILE A 173 -11.30 12.41 1.12
C ILE A 173 -11.29 11.24 0.13
N ILE A 174 -10.17 10.59 0.01
CA ILE A 174 -10.04 9.36 -0.78
C ILE A 174 -10.02 8.17 0.20
N ALA A 175 -11.05 7.34 0.13
CA ALA A 175 -11.09 6.04 0.77
C ALA A 175 -10.58 4.97 -0.21
N THR A 176 -9.74 4.06 0.27
CA THR A 176 -9.17 3.01 -0.59
C THR A 176 -10.10 1.82 -0.80
N SER A 177 -11.16 1.74 0.02
CA SER A 177 -12.19 0.70 -0.08
C SER A 177 -13.53 1.19 0.51
N PRO A 178 -14.67 0.54 0.16
CA PRO A 178 -15.95 0.79 0.80
C PRO A 178 -15.90 0.59 2.33
N GLN A 179 -15.14 -0.39 2.81
CA GLN A 179 -14.95 -0.66 4.24
C GLN A 179 -14.22 0.48 4.95
N GLU A 180 -13.27 1.12 4.28
CA GLU A 180 -12.59 2.29 4.84
C GLU A 180 -13.54 3.48 4.92
N GLU A 181 -14.38 3.71 3.89
CA GLU A 181 -15.44 4.73 3.95
C GLU A 181 -16.42 4.45 5.09
N GLU A 182 -16.90 3.21 5.23
CA GLU A 182 -17.79 2.80 6.31
C GLU A 182 -17.17 3.07 7.69
N HIS A 183 -15.89 2.74 7.88
CA HIS A 183 -15.17 3.05 9.10
C HIS A 183 -15.08 4.56 9.35
N MET A 184 -14.81 5.37 8.33
CA MET A 184 -14.79 6.83 8.46
C MET A 184 -16.16 7.34 8.91
N ARG A 185 -17.25 6.89 8.29
CA ARG A 185 -18.62 7.31 8.62
C ARG A 185 -19.03 6.90 10.03
N ASN A 186 -18.76 5.67 10.41
CA ASN A 186 -19.21 5.12 11.68
C ASN A 186 -18.33 5.50 12.87
N LEU A 187 -17.02 5.76 12.67
CA LEU A 187 -16.07 5.89 13.78
C LEU A 187 -15.44 7.28 13.88
N VAL A 188 -15.51 8.09 12.83
CA VAL A 188 -14.85 9.40 12.81
C VAL A 188 -15.86 10.51 12.65
N SER A 189 -16.60 10.59 11.54
CA SER A 189 -17.65 11.59 11.32
C SER A 189 -18.56 11.20 10.14
N SER A 190 -19.85 11.53 10.27
CA SER A 190 -20.81 11.43 9.16
C SER A 190 -20.64 12.53 8.10
N LYS A 191 -19.87 13.59 8.40
CA LYS A 191 -19.62 14.72 7.51
C LYS A 191 -18.46 14.44 6.54
N GLY A 192 -18.27 15.35 5.60
CA GLY A 192 -17.19 15.29 4.60
C GLY A 192 -17.58 14.57 3.31
N MET A 193 -16.84 14.84 2.26
CA MET A 193 -17.05 14.28 0.92
C MET A 193 -16.01 13.19 0.67
N ILE A 194 -16.46 11.93 0.58
CA ILE A 194 -15.60 10.77 0.36
C ILE A 194 -15.79 10.25 -1.06
N GLU A 195 -14.69 9.89 -1.71
CA GLU A 195 -14.65 9.18 -3.00
C GLU A 195 -13.86 7.88 -2.82
N ILE A 196 -14.35 6.77 -3.34
CA ILE A 196 -13.66 5.48 -3.25
C ILE A 196 -12.74 5.34 -4.45
N ILE A 197 -11.42 5.37 -4.19
CA ILE A 197 -10.38 5.12 -5.19
C ILE A 197 -9.39 4.11 -4.61
N PRO A 198 -9.34 2.87 -5.14
CA PRO A 198 -8.45 1.83 -4.60
C PRO A 198 -6.98 2.20 -4.75
N CYS A 199 -6.11 1.51 -4.01
CA CYS A 199 -4.69 1.54 -4.32
C CYS A 199 -4.40 0.83 -5.63
N GLY A 200 -3.23 1.09 -6.20
CA GLY A 200 -2.75 0.45 -7.42
C GLY A 200 -1.60 -0.50 -7.21
N THR A 201 -1.27 -1.23 -8.26
CA THR A 201 -0.02 -1.97 -8.42
C THR A 201 0.56 -1.75 -9.81
N ASP A 202 1.83 -2.10 -9.98
CA ASP A 202 2.56 -2.02 -11.24
C ASP A 202 2.28 -3.29 -12.06
N ILE A 203 1.29 -3.21 -12.96
CA ILE A 203 0.81 -4.35 -13.73
C ILE A 203 1.89 -4.88 -14.68
N GLU A 204 2.63 -3.98 -15.34
CA GLU A 204 3.67 -4.37 -16.30
C GLU A 204 4.78 -5.14 -15.58
N ARG A 205 5.24 -4.64 -14.46
CA ARG A 205 6.29 -5.29 -13.68
C ARG A 205 5.81 -6.59 -13.05
N MET A 206 4.62 -6.63 -12.44
CA MET A 206 4.10 -7.83 -11.77
C MET A 206 3.76 -8.93 -12.77
N GLY A 207 3.15 -8.61 -13.91
CA GLY A 207 2.82 -9.56 -14.97
C GLY A 207 3.99 -9.94 -15.89
N SER A 208 5.23 -9.52 -15.60
CA SER A 208 6.38 -9.62 -16.51
C SER A 208 6.94 -11.02 -16.70
N ILE A 209 6.57 -12.00 -15.87
CA ILE A 209 7.16 -13.34 -15.88
C ILE A 209 6.10 -14.44 -15.78
N ALA A 210 6.21 -15.45 -16.63
CA ALA A 210 5.32 -16.61 -16.58
C ALA A 210 5.72 -17.58 -15.45
N ARG A 211 4.74 -18.34 -14.89
CA ARG A 211 4.95 -19.30 -13.79
C ARG A 211 6.09 -20.28 -14.05
N LYS A 212 6.19 -20.84 -15.26
CA LYS A 212 7.24 -21.79 -15.64
C LYS A 212 8.63 -21.16 -15.53
N GLU A 213 8.80 -19.98 -16.08
CA GLU A 213 10.07 -19.24 -16.05
C GLU A 213 10.44 -18.81 -14.63
N ALA A 214 9.45 -18.30 -13.86
CA ALA A 214 9.64 -17.94 -12.46
C ALA A 214 10.13 -19.11 -11.61
N ARG A 215 9.56 -20.30 -11.81
CA ARG A 215 9.99 -21.54 -11.11
C ARG A 215 11.40 -21.96 -11.50
N GLN A 216 11.75 -21.89 -12.77
CA GLN A 216 13.12 -22.18 -13.24
C GLN A 216 14.13 -21.24 -12.58
N LYS A 217 13.83 -19.93 -12.56
CA LYS A 217 14.67 -18.90 -11.92
C LYS A 217 14.86 -19.13 -10.43
N LEU A 218 13.84 -19.63 -9.74
CA LEU A 218 13.86 -19.88 -8.29
C LEU A 218 14.27 -21.32 -7.90
N GLY A 219 14.58 -22.18 -8.86
CA GLY A 219 14.91 -23.58 -8.61
C GLY A 219 13.74 -24.39 -8.00
N ILE A 220 12.50 -24.01 -8.33
CA ILE A 220 11.29 -24.69 -7.85
C ILE A 220 10.86 -25.73 -8.89
N PRO A 221 10.69 -27.03 -8.51
CA PRO A 221 10.19 -28.05 -9.41
C PRO A 221 8.84 -27.68 -10.03
N ALA A 222 8.62 -28.07 -11.29
CA ALA A 222 7.40 -27.73 -12.01
C ALA A 222 6.11 -28.24 -11.34
N GLU A 223 6.19 -29.43 -10.72
CA GLU A 223 5.09 -30.10 -10.02
C GLU A 223 4.89 -29.64 -8.57
N ALA A 224 5.83 -28.87 -8.01
CA ALA A 224 5.75 -28.40 -6.64
C ALA A 224 4.52 -27.52 -6.43
N LYS A 225 3.89 -27.70 -5.26
CA LYS A 225 2.79 -26.85 -4.80
C LYS A 225 3.34 -25.78 -3.87
N VAL A 226 3.21 -24.51 -4.28
CA VAL A 226 3.80 -23.38 -3.56
C VAL A 226 2.71 -22.55 -2.90
N VAL A 227 2.78 -22.45 -1.58
CA VAL A 227 2.01 -21.51 -0.76
C VAL A 227 2.93 -20.36 -0.39
N LEU A 228 2.57 -19.16 -0.79
CA LEU A 228 3.39 -17.96 -0.61
C LEU A 228 2.77 -17.00 0.40
N TYR A 229 3.57 -16.51 1.32
CA TYR A 229 3.31 -15.33 2.12
C TYR A 229 4.36 -14.25 1.79
N VAL A 230 3.92 -13.01 1.63
CA VAL A 230 4.79 -11.84 1.48
C VAL A 230 4.36 -10.78 2.49
N GLY A 231 5.28 -10.29 3.31
CA GLY A 231 4.99 -9.24 4.26
C GLY A 231 6.01 -9.12 5.39
N ARG A 232 5.84 -8.09 6.23
CA ARG A 232 6.69 -7.90 7.41
C ARG A 232 6.39 -8.94 8.48
N PHE A 233 7.39 -9.26 9.27
CA PHE A 233 7.20 -10.02 10.50
C PHE A 233 6.58 -9.11 11.57
N ASP A 234 5.25 -9.10 11.61
CA ASP A 234 4.41 -8.33 12.53
C ASP A 234 3.25 -9.24 12.95
N PRO A 235 2.98 -9.46 14.24
CA PRO A 235 1.92 -10.36 14.71
C PRO A 235 0.55 -10.10 14.05
N ARG A 236 0.26 -8.82 13.72
CA ARG A 236 -0.98 -8.45 13.03
C ARG A 236 -1.08 -8.99 11.60
N LYS A 237 0.03 -9.43 11.01
CA LYS A 237 0.05 -10.05 9.68
C LYS A 237 -0.34 -11.52 9.68
N GLY A 238 -0.49 -12.14 10.87
CA GLY A 238 -1.08 -13.45 11.03
C GLY A 238 -0.25 -14.61 10.48
N ILE A 239 1.08 -14.49 10.42
CA ILE A 239 1.96 -15.54 9.87
C ILE A 239 1.77 -16.85 10.66
N GLU A 240 1.61 -16.77 11.98
CA GLU A 240 1.32 -17.92 12.84
C GLU A 240 0.06 -18.68 12.38
N THR A 241 -1.02 -17.96 12.07
CA THR A 241 -2.26 -18.56 11.56
C THR A 241 -1.99 -19.39 10.31
N LEU A 242 -1.17 -18.86 9.36
CA LEU A 242 -0.79 -19.60 8.16
C LEU A 242 0.03 -20.84 8.48
N VAL A 243 1.06 -20.71 9.32
CA VAL A 243 1.92 -21.87 9.69
C VAL A 243 1.10 -22.98 10.36
N ARG A 244 0.22 -22.63 11.31
CA ARG A 244 -0.68 -23.59 11.95
C ARG A 244 -1.73 -24.16 10.99
N ALA A 245 -2.20 -23.38 9.99
CA ALA A 245 -3.07 -23.88 8.94
C ALA A 245 -2.38 -24.93 8.06
N ILE A 246 -1.10 -24.71 7.70
CA ILE A 246 -0.31 -25.71 6.96
C ILE A 246 -0.16 -27.01 7.76
N ALA A 247 0.05 -26.92 9.07
CA ALA A 247 0.13 -28.10 9.92
C ALA A 247 -1.21 -28.90 10.00
N LYS A 248 -2.34 -28.23 9.80
CA LYS A 248 -3.69 -28.84 9.76
C LYS A 248 -4.14 -29.25 8.35
N SER A 249 -3.42 -28.82 7.31
CA SER A 249 -3.71 -29.15 5.93
C SER A 249 -3.41 -30.63 5.64
N ARG A 250 -4.18 -31.22 4.73
CA ARG A 250 -3.89 -32.58 4.21
C ARG A 250 -2.54 -32.69 3.48
N TRP A 251 -1.91 -31.57 3.18
CA TRP A 251 -0.61 -31.47 2.55
C TRP A 251 0.55 -31.43 3.57
N HIS A 252 0.26 -31.49 4.87
CA HIS A 252 1.28 -31.60 5.90
C HIS A 252 2.21 -32.79 5.65
N GLY A 253 3.51 -32.55 5.69
CA GLY A 253 4.52 -33.58 5.44
C GLY A 253 4.68 -34.00 3.96
N ASN A 254 3.95 -33.40 3.03
CA ASN A 254 4.12 -33.70 1.61
C ASN A 254 5.37 -32.98 1.05
N THR A 255 6.33 -33.74 0.58
CA THR A 255 7.62 -33.23 0.07
C THR A 255 7.52 -32.37 -1.18
N ASN A 256 6.39 -32.43 -1.90
CA ASN A 256 6.13 -31.59 -3.07
C ASN A 256 5.48 -30.23 -2.71
N VAL A 257 5.16 -29.99 -1.42
CA VAL A 257 4.61 -28.70 -0.97
C VAL A 257 5.72 -27.84 -0.40
N ARG A 258 5.70 -26.57 -0.75
CA ARG A 258 6.62 -25.54 -0.24
C ARG A 258 5.84 -24.38 0.33
N LEU A 259 6.09 -24.09 1.61
CA LEU A 259 5.65 -22.86 2.26
C LEU A 259 6.78 -21.84 2.14
N ILE A 260 6.54 -20.73 1.46
CA ILE A 260 7.50 -19.63 1.34
C ILE A 260 7.01 -18.44 2.16
N ILE A 261 7.80 -18.04 3.16
CA ILE A 261 7.52 -16.89 4.04
C ILE A 261 8.55 -15.81 3.73
N ALA A 262 8.19 -14.89 2.83
CA ALA A 262 9.06 -13.81 2.39
C ALA A 262 8.81 -12.53 3.20
N GLY A 263 9.86 -11.99 3.80
CA GLY A 263 9.80 -10.75 4.57
C GLY A 263 11.15 -10.38 5.14
N GLY A 264 11.44 -9.08 5.19
CA GLY A 264 12.61 -8.56 5.88
C GLY A 264 12.39 -8.52 7.39
N PHE A 265 13.47 -8.67 8.14
CA PHE A 265 13.50 -8.52 9.59
C PHE A 265 14.86 -8.00 10.05
N ARG A 266 14.90 -7.43 11.25
CA ARG A 266 16.11 -6.91 11.88
C ARG A 266 16.39 -7.65 13.18
N PRO A 267 17.52 -8.34 13.29
CA PRO A 267 17.89 -9.01 14.52
C PRO A 267 17.80 -8.06 15.73
N GLY A 268 17.21 -8.55 16.83
CA GLY A 268 17.07 -7.77 18.06
C GLY A 268 15.96 -6.70 18.06
N GLN A 269 15.27 -6.48 16.95
CA GLN A 269 14.09 -5.64 16.87
C GLN A 269 12.80 -6.47 16.95
N SER A 270 11.64 -5.80 17.07
CA SER A 270 10.33 -6.48 17.20
C SER A 270 10.01 -7.39 16.02
N ASP A 271 10.40 -7.00 14.81
CA ASP A 271 10.24 -7.80 13.59
C ASP A 271 11.20 -9.02 13.57
N GLY A 272 12.42 -8.87 14.11
CA GLY A 272 13.35 -9.97 14.30
C GLY A 272 12.85 -10.99 15.32
N MET A 273 12.38 -10.51 16.49
CA MET A 273 11.79 -11.37 17.53
C MET A 273 10.57 -12.15 16.99
N GLU A 274 9.72 -11.51 16.18
CA GLU A 274 8.58 -12.18 15.54
C GLU A 274 9.05 -13.22 14.51
N CYS A 275 10.08 -12.92 13.72
CA CYS A 275 10.67 -13.91 12.80
C CYS A 275 11.17 -15.16 13.54
N ASP A 276 11.89 -14.96 14.63
CA ASP A 276 12.43 -16.07 15.44
C ASP A 276 11.30 -16.86 16.09
N ARG A 277 10.23 -16.20 16.56
CA ARG A 277 9.02 -16.83 17.07
C ARG A 277 8.34 -17.70 16.00
N ILE A 278 8.19 -17.21 14.79
CA ILE A 278 7.59 -17.98 13.68
C ILE A 278 8.46 -19.18 13.31
N LYS A 279 9.78 -19.03 13.25
CA LYS A 279 10.70 -20.16 13.02
C LYS A 279 10.59 -21.22 14.10
N ALA A 280 10.43 -20.81 15.37
CA ALA A 280 10.22 -21.75 16.47
C ALA A 280 8.91 -22.54 16.31
N ILE A 281 7.82 -21.91 15.90
CA ILE A 281 6.53 -22.58 15.61
C ILE A 281 6.66 -23.52 14.42
N VAL A 282 7.37 -23.14 13.35
CA VAL A 282 7.64 -24.03 12.21
C VAL A 282 8.36 -25.29 12.67
N LYS A 283 9.35 -25.15 13.56
CA LYS A 283 10.07 -26.28 14.14
C LYS A 283 9.19 -27.14 15.06
N GLU A 284 8.44 -26.52 15.97
CA GLU A 284 7.49 -27.20 16.87
C GLU A 284 6.51 -28.09 16.10
N LEU A 285 6.06 -27.63 14.93
CA LEU A 285 5.09 -28.32 14.08
C LEU A 285 5.71 -29.25 13.03
N GLY A 286 7.03 -29.43 13.03
CA GLY A 286 7.74 -30.30 12.08
C GLY A 286 7.65 -29.88 10.62
N LEU A 287 7.59 -28.57 10.36
CA LEU A 287 7.40 -27.99 9.01
C LEU A 287 8.70 -27.50 8.37
N GLU A 288 9.88 -27.70 9.02
CA GLU A 288 11.17 -27.14 8.57
C GLU A 288 11.53 -27.59 7.15
N ALA A 289 11.32 -28.88 6.83
CA ALA A 289 11.69 -29.41 5.52
C ALA A 289 10.91 -28.80 4.35
N MET A 290 9.72 -28.25 4.61
CA MET A 290 8.87 -27.65 3.58
C MET A 290 8.81 -26.11 3.64
N THR A 291 9.37 -25.46 4.67
CA THR A 291 9.28 -24.02 4.87
C THR A 291 10.57 -23.31 4.49
N PHE A 292 10.46 -22.27 3.66
CA PHE A 292 11.56 -21.48 3.15
C PHE A 292 11.40 -20.02 3.55
N PHE A 293 12.48 -19.43 4.09
CA PHE A 293 12.56 -18.04 4.49
C PHE A 293 13.58 -17.31 3.60
N PRO A 294 13.19 -16.79 2.42
CA PRO A 294 14.12 -16.10 1.52
C PRO A 294 14.62 -14.76 2.05
N GLY A 295 14.03 -14.29 3.16
CA GLY A 295 14.28 -12.96 3.66
C GLY A 295 13.51 -11.89 2.90
N ARG A 296 14.07 -10.67 2.86
CA ARG A 296 13.51 -9.55 2.13
C ARG A 296 13.69 -9.75 0.64
N LEU A 297 12.61 -9.63 -0.12
CA LEU A 297 12.64 -9.62 -1.58
C LEU A 297 12.77 -8.18 -2.11
N THR A 298 13.56 -8.02 -3.15
CA THR A 298 13.66 -6.77 -3.90
C THR A 298 12.46 -6.61 -4.86
N ASP A 299 12.25 -5.40 -5.35
CA ASP A 299 11.22 -5.12 -6.36
C ASP A 299 11.37 -5.96 -7.64
N ALA A 300 12.61 -6.34 -7.98
CA ALA A 300 12.91 -7.18 -9.16
C ALA A 300 12.65 -8.68 -8.91
N GLU A 301 12.69 -9.12 -7.65
CA GLU A 301 12.46 -10.52 -7.27
C GLU A 301 10.98 -10.84 -7.03
N LEU A 302 10.22 -9.87 -6.48
CA LEU A 302 8.82 -10.04 -6.11
C LEU A 302 7.96 -10.69 -7.21
N PRO A 303 8.01 -10.24 -8.49
CA PRO A 303 7.19 -10.86 -9.55
C PRO A 303 7.45 -12.36 -9.71
N SER A 304 8.73 -12.79 -9.57
CA SER A 304 9.10 -14.21 -9.71
C SER A 304 8.49 -15.06 -8.58
N TYR A 305 8.47 -14.55 -7.34
CA TYR A 305 7.88 -15.29 -6.22
C TYR A 305 6.36 -15.37 -6.33
N TYR A 306 5.68 -14.27 -6.69
CA TYR A 306 4.24 -14.31 -6.92
C TYR A 306 3.88 -15.26 -8.06
N ALA A 307 4.50 -15.11 -9.23
CA ALA A 307 4.19 -15.94 -10.40
C ALA A 307 4.48 -17.44 -10.18
N ALA A 308 5.52 -17.79 -9.39
CA ALA A 308 5.85 -19.18 -9.07
C ALA A 308 4.82 -19.86 -8.15
N ALA A 309 4.05 -19.09 -7.39
CA ALA A 309 3.13 -19.59 -6.38
C ALA A 309 1.86 -20.21 -7.00
N ASN A 310 1.31 -21.22 -6.33
CA ASN A 310 -0.04 -21.74 -6.61
C ASN A 310 -1.10 -20.92 -5.89
N VAL A 311 -0.73 -20.29 -4.76
CA VAL A 311 -1.60 -19.44 -3.97
C VAL A 311 -0.77 -18.48 -3.13
N CYS A 312 -1.22 -17.23 -3.04
CA CYS A 312 -0.72 -16.25 -2.07
C CYS A 312 -1.70 -16.16 -0.90
N VAL A 313 -1.19 -16.28 0.34
CA VAL A 313 -2.01 -16.22 1.55
C VAL A 313 -1.76 -14.93 2.30
N VAL A 314 -2.83 -14.19 2.61
CA VAL A 314 -2.81 -12.91 3.34
C VAL A 314 -3.63 -13.05 4.62
N PRO A 315 -3.08 -13.67 5.69
CA PRO A 315 -3.80 -14.06 6.90
C PRO A 315 -3.89 -12.92 7.92
N SER A 316 -3.83 -11.67 7.48
CA SER A 316 -3.76 -10.49 8.32
C SER A 316 -4.96 -10.35 9.26
N HIS A 317 -4.71 -9.95 10.52
CA HIS A 317 -5.76 -9.60 11.48
C HIS A 317 -6.33 -8.21 11.23
N TYR A 318 -5.54 -7.35 10.60
CA TYR A 318 -5.92 -6.02 10.16
C TYR A 318 -5.17 -5.65 8.88
N GLU A 319 -5.90 -5.25 7.84
CA GLU A 319 -5.34 -4.83 6.56
C GLU A 319 -6.19 -3.69 5.97
N PRO A 320 -5.67 -2.46 5.89
CA PRO A 320 -6.42 -1.32 5.35
C PRO A 320 -6.88 -1.51 3.90
N PHE A 321 -6.00 -2.06 3.05
CA PHE A 321 -6.31 -2.31 1.64
C PHE A 321 -5.85 -3.70 1.15
N GLY A 322 -4.58 -4.08 1.36
CA GLY A 322 -4.02 -5.35 0.92
C GLY A 322 -3.26 -5.27 -0.41
N LEU A 323 -2.21 -4.45 -0.46
CA LEU A 323 -1.34 -4.34 -1.65
C LEU A 323 -0.80 -5.70 -2.10
N VAL A 324 -0.38 -6.55 -1.15
CA VAL A 324 0.10 -7.91 -1.42
C VAL A 324 -0.92 -8.74 -2.21
N ALA A 325 -2.22 -8.58 -1.91
CA ALA A 325 -3.27 -9.31 -2.62
C ALA A 325 -3.38 -8.87 -4.09
N ILE A 326 -3.32 -7.55 -4.37
CA ILE A 326 -3.38 -7.08 -5.76
C ILE A 326 -2.08 -7.33 -6.52
N GLU A 327 -0.94 -7.38 -5.86
CA GLU A 327 0.35 -7.78 -6.45
C GLU A 327 0.31 -9.25 -6.88
N ALA A 328 -0.17 -10.14 -6.02
CA ALA A 328 -0.35 -11.56 -6.33
C ALA A 328 -1.33 -11.75 -7.51
N MET A 329 -2.49 -11.07 -7.47
CA MET A 329 -3.47 -11.12 -8.56
C MET A 329 -2.90 -10.58 -9.87
N ALA A 330 -2.10 -9.52 -9.86
CA ALA A 330 -1.43 -8.99 -11.04
C ALA A 330 -0.49 -10.01 -11.70
N CYS A 331 0.05 -10.95 -10.91
CA CYS A 331 0.85 -12.09 -11.40
C CYS A 331 0.01 -13.32 -11.80
N GLY A 332 -1.32 -13.21 -11.85
CA GLY A 332 -2.21 -14.34 -12.13
C GLY A 332 -2.26 -15.38 -11.00
N THR A 333 -1.89 -15.01 -9.78
CA THR A 333 -1.86 -15.91 -8.61
C THR A 333 -3.11 -15.72 -7.76
N PRO A 334 -3.92 -16.77 -7.52
CA PRO A 334 -5.10 -16.68 -6.67
C PRO A 334 -4.72 -16.36 -5.21
N VAL A 335 -5.63 -15.69 -4.51
CA VAL A 335 -5.41 -15.21 -3.15
C VAL A 335 -6.34 -15.88 -2.16
N ILE A 336 -5.81 -16.33 -1.02
CA ILE A 336 -6.59 -16.63 0.18
C ILE A 336 -6.32 -15.51 1.19
N ALA A 337 -7.35 -14.78 1.60
CA ALA A 337 -7.20 -13.66 2.50
C ALA A 337 -8.14 -13.71 3.70
N SER A 338 -7.73 -13.10 4.81
CA SER A 338 -8.63 -12.85 5.93
C SER A 338 -9.77 -11.92 5.51
N LYS A 339 -10.99 -12.20 5.98
CA LYS A 339 -12.18 -11.35 5.76
C LYS A 339 -12.11 -10.11 6.68
N VAL A 340 -11.13 -9.22 6.43
CA VAL A 340 -10.90 -8.00 7.21
C VAL A 340 -10.61 -6.79 6.31
N GLY A 341 -11.03 -5.62 6.75
CA GLY A 341 -10.72 -4.33 6.12
C GLY A 341 -10.88 -4.36 4.60
N GLY A 342 -9.91 -3.76 3.90
CA GLY A 342 -9.91 -3.65 2.44
C GLY A 342 -9.74 -4.97 1.69
N LEU A 343 -9.28 -6.06 2.33
CA LEU A 343 -9.22 -7.38 1.69
C LEU A 343 -10.59 -7.86 1.23
N GLN A 344 -11.67 -7.48 1.93
CA GLN A 344 -13.06 -7.80 1.55
C GLN A 344 -13.49 -7.12 0.23
N PHE A 345 -12.85 -6.02 -0.12
CA PHE A 345 -13.05 -5.33 -1.40
C PHE A 345 -12.10 -5.84 -2.47
N THR A 346 -10.86 -6.10 -2.09
CA THR A 346 -9.78 -6.51 -3.01
C THR A 346 -10.04 -7.90 -3.57
N VAL A 347 -10.37 -8.88 -2.70
CA VAL A 347 -10.65 -10.26 -3.06
C VAL A 347 -12.15 -10.49 -3.16
N ILE A 348 -12.63 -10.95 -4.33
CA ILE A 348 -14.02 -11.37 -4.53
C ILE A 348 -14.08 -12.87 -4.28
N PRO A 349 -14.84 -13.33 -3.24
CA PRO A 349 -14.90 -14.75 -2.89
C PRO A 349 -15.37 -15.61 -4.05
N GLU A 350 -14.71 -16.74 -4.27
CA GLU A 350 -14.99 -17.73 -5.33
C GLU A 350 -14.80 -17.20 -6.78
N VAL A 351 -14.37 -15.95 -6.95
CA VAL A 351 -14.17 -15.30 -8.24
C VAL A 351 -12.69 -14.93 -8.49
N THR A 352 -12.04 -14.29 -7.52
CA THR A 352 -10.61 -13.90 -7.62
C THR A 352 -9.76 -14.53 -6.52
N GLY A 353 -10.36 -15.31 -5.63
CA GLY A 353 -9.71 -15.91 -4.49
C GLY A 353 -10.71 -16.34 -3.43
N LEU A 354 -10.26 -16.55 -2.21
CA LEU A 354 -11.09 -16.95 -1.08
C LEU A 354 -10.94 -15.97 0.09
N LEU A 355 -12.06 -15.71 0.78
CA LEU A 355 -12.08 -14.97 2.04
C LEU A 355 -12.39 -15.92 3.20
N VAL A 356 -11.56 -15.86 4.23
CA VAL A 356 -11.59 -16.75 5.40
C VAL A 356 -11.71 -15.91 6.67
N PRO A 357 -12.44 -16.34 7.71
CA PRO A 357 -12.44 -15.64 8.99
C PRO A 357 -11.00 -15.44 9.50
N PRO A 358 -10.67 -14.25 10.06
CA PRO A 358 -9.33 -14.00 10.59
C PRO A 358 -9.05 -14.96 11.75
N GLN A 359 -7.78 -15.39 11.91
CA GLN A 359 -7.31 -16.28 12.98
C GLN A 359 -7.93 -17.68 12.97
N ASP A 360 -8.68 -18.04 11.95
CA ASP A 360 -9.27 -19.40 11.82
C ASP A 360 -8.33 -20.31 11.02
N GLU A 361 -7.43 -20.99 11.74
CA GLU A 361 -6.43 -21.88 11.17
C GLU A 361 -7.07 -23.04 10.36
N ALA A 362 -8.22 -23.58 10.83
CA ALA A 362 -8.91 -24.69 10.16
C ALA A 362 -9.52 -24.22 8.84
N ALA A 363 -10.16 -23.07 8.81
CA ALA A 363 -10.72 -22.51 7.59
C ALA A 363 -9.61 -22.12 6.56
N PHE A 364 -8.46 -21.59 7.03
CA PHE A 364 -7.29 -21.38 6.16
C PHE A 364 -6.74 -22.70 5.60
N ALA A 365 -6.64 -23.76 6.42
CA ALA A 365 -6.21 -25.08 5.95
C ALA A 365 -7.15 -25.62 4.86
N GLN A 366 -8.46 -25.57 5.08
CA GLN A 366 -9.45 -25.99 4.09
C GLN A 366 -9.37 -25.19 2.78
N ALA A 367 -9.18 -23.87 2.87
CA ALA A 367 -9.03 -23.02 1.70
C ALA A 367 -7.77 -23.35 0.90
N ILE A 368 -6.63 -23.58 1.58
CA ILE A 368 -5.38 -24.02 0.96
C ILE A 368 -5.59 -25.37 0.28
N ASP A 369 -6.22 -26.32 0.97
CA ASP A 369 -6.52 -27.64 0.42
C ASP A 369 -7.37 -27.58 -0.83
N ARG A 370 -8.39 -26.72 -0.86
CA ARG A 370 -9.25 -26.52 -2.04
C ARG A 370 -8.45 -26.00 -3.24
N ILE A 371 -7.65 -24.96 -3.05
CA ILE A 371 -6.84 -24.37 -4.13
C ILE A 371 -5.82 -25.39 -4.66
N LEU A 372 -5.02 -26.00 -3.77
CA LEU A 372 -3.95 -26.91 -4.18
C LEU A 372 -4.47 -28.20 -4.82
N SER A 373 -5.72 -28.58 -4.57
CA SER A 373 -6.33 -29.78 -5.14
C SER A 373 -7.05 -29.57 -6.45
N ASN A 374 -7.33 -28.32 -6.83
CA ASN A 374 -8.09 -27.97 -8.02
C ASN A 374 -7.31 -26.95 -8.87
N PRO A 375 -6.22 -27.37 -9.54
CA PRO A 375 -5.31 -26.46 -10.23
C PRO A 375 -6.00 -25.67 -11.35
N VAL A 376 -6.92 -26.29 -12.10
CA VAL A 376 -7.66 -25.62 -13.17
C VAL A 376 -8.52 -24.48 -12.61
N TRP A 377 -9.24 -24.73 -11.52
CA TRP A 377 -10.03 -23.70 -10.86
C TRP A 377 -9.14 -22.62 -10.23
N ALA A 378 -8.01 -22.98 -9.63
CA ALA A 378 -7.05 -22.04 -9.09
C ALA A 378 -6.52 -21.09 -10.17
N ASP A 379 -6.20 -21.61 -11.37
CA ASP A 379 -5.74 -20.80 -12.51
C ASP A 379 -6.87 -19.86 -13.00
N GLN A 380 -8.11 -20.29 -13.05
CA GLN A 380 -9.25 -19.43 -13.37
C GLN A 380 -9.43 -18.27 -12.37
N LEU A 381 -9.31 -18.54 -11.06
CA LEU A 381 -9.34 -17.49 -10.04
C LEU A 381 -8.21 -16.49 -10.24
N GLY A 382 -7.01 -16.97 -10.58
CA GLY A 382 -5.83 -16.14 -10.86
C GLY A 382 -6.03 -15.25 -12.08
N GLU A 383 -6.52 -15.80 -13.20
CA GLU A 383 -6.80 -15.07 -14.45
C GLU A 383 -7.84 -13.97 -14.24
N ILE A 384 -8.95 -14.28 -13.57
CA ILE A 384 -10.00 -13.27 -13.28
C ILE A 384 -9.46 -12.22 -12.32
N GLY A 385 -8.63 -12.62 -11.33
CA GLY A 385 -7.94 -11.72 -10.43
C GLY A 385 -7.05 -10.74 -11.17
N GLN A 386 -6.24 -11.22 -12.13
CA GLN A 386 -5.37 -10.41 -12.97
C GLN A 386 -6.18 -9.38 -13.77
N GLN A 387 -7.21 -9.82 -14.49
CA GLN A 387 -8.08 -8.92 -15.27
C GLN A 387 -8.70 -7.82 -14.40
N ARG A 388 -9.18 -8.17 -13.20
CA ARG A 388 -9.74 -7.20 -12.26
C ARG A 388 -8.73 -6.12 -11.86
N VAL A 389 -7.49 -6.53 -11.56
CA VAL A 389 -6.45 -5.60 -11.13
C VAL A 389 -5.99 -4.72 -12.28
N GLU A 390 -5.85 -5.25 -13.49
CA GLU A 390 -5.52 -4.48 -14.70
C GLU A 390 -6.54 -3.37 -14.97
N ILE A 391 -7.82 -3.68 -14.88
CA ILE A 391 -8.90 -2.72 -15.18
C ILE A 391 -9.04 -1.65 -14.08
N ALA A 392 -8.99 -2.05 -12.81
CA ALA A 392 -9.43 -1.21 -11.71
C ALA A 392 -8.33 -0.72 -10.78
N MET A 393 -7.19 -1.43 -10.70
CA MET A 393 -6.15 -1.26 -9.67
C MET A 393 -4.74 -1.13 -10.25
N SER A 394 -4.60 -0.71 -11.53
CA SER A 394 -3.32 -0.20 -12.04
C SER A 394 -3.09 1.23 -11.54
N TRP A 395 -1.84 1.65 -11.36
CA TRP A 395 -1.53 3.02 -10.98
C TRP A 395 -2.07 4.05 -11.98
N GLU A 396 -2.12 3.70 -13.27
CA GLU A 396 -2.73 4.53 -14.31
C GLU A 396 -4.23 4.69 -14.10
N SER A 397 -4.94 3.63 -13.70
CA SER A 397 -6.38 3.69 -13.38
C SER A 397 -6.65 4.54 -12.14
N VAL A 398 -5.83 4.38 -11.09
CA VAL A 398 -5.87 5.20 -9.86
C VAL A 398 -5.67 6.68 -10.21
N ALA A 399 -4.61 7.00 -10.97
CA ALA A 399 -4.30 8.36 -11.36
C ALA A 399 -5.42 9.00 -12.21
N ARG A 400 -6.04 8.24 -13.13
CA ARG A 400 -7.20 8.74 -13.91
C ARG A 400 -8.38 9.10 -13.02
N ARG A 401 -8.67 8.29 -11.99
CA ARG A 401 -9.75 8.59 -11.03
C ARG A 401 -9.42 9.81 -10.17
N LEU A 402 -8.18 9.90 -9.67
CA LEU A 402 -7.71 11.08 -8.93
C LEU A 402 -7.77 12.33 -9.79
N ASN A 403 -7.33 12.26 -11.06
CA ASN A 403 -7.42 13.37 -12.01
C ASN A 403 -8.87 13.84 -12.19
N THR A 404 -9.85 12.93 -12.24
CA THR A 404 -11.27 13.27 -12.29
C THR A 404 -11.71 14.05 -11.04
N VAL A 405 -11.26 13.65 -9.85
CA VAL A 405 -11.54 14.36 -8.59
C VAL A 405 -10.90 15.74 -8.61
N TYR A 406 -9.64 15.86 -9.00
CA TYR A 406 -8.91 17.12 -9.05
C TYR A 406 -9.53 18.09 -10.07
N SER A 407 -9.94 17.60 -11.23
CA SER A 407 -10.59 18.42 -12.25
C SER A 407 -11.95 18.96 -11.80
N LYS A 408 -12.70 18.23 -10.98
CA LYS A 408 -13.95 18.73 -10.36
C LYS A 408 -13.68 19.85 -9.34
N LEU A 409 -12.56 19.77 -8.62
CA LEU A 409 -12.17 20.77 -7.61
C LEU A 409 -11.56 22.03 -8.23
N LEU A 410 -10.91 21.87 -9.38
CA LEU A 410 -10.22 22.92 -10.12
C LEU A 410 -10.69 22.95 -11.59
N PRO A 411 -11.96 23.30 -11.87
CA PRO A 411 -12.49 23.20 -13.23
C PRO A 411 -11.73 24.07 -14.25
N GLN A 412 -11.11 25.17 -13.82
CA GLN A 412 -10.26 26.02 -14.65
C GLN A 412 -8.94 25.36 -15.09
N PHE A 413 -8.58 24.21 -14.47
CA PHE A 413 -7.34 23.47 -14.72
C PHE A 413 -7.57 22.06 -15.30
N ALA A 414 -8.82 21.74 -15.66
CA ALA A 414 -9.13 20.44 -16.24
C ALA A 414 -8.25 20.18 -17.48
N VAL A 415 -7.37 19.21 -17.38
CA VAL A 415 -6.60 18.70 -18.53
C VAL A 415 -7.61 18.05 -19.48
N LYS A 416 -7.76 18.57 -20.69
CA LYS A 416 -8.55 17.91 -21.73
C LYS A 416 -8.01 16.49 -21.89
N SER A 417 -8.83 15.50 -21.65
CA SER A 417 -8.48 14.10 -21.88
C SER A 417 -7.98 13.97 -23.32
N VAL A 418 -6.79 13.42 -23.50
CA VAL A 418 -6.29 13.04 -24.82
C VAL A 418 -7.23 11.97 -25.33
N GLN A 419 -8.14 12.32 -26.21
CA GLN A 419 -8.94 11.33 -26.96
C GLN A 419 -7.96 10.43 -27.70
N LYS A 420 -8.00 9.14 -27.44
CA LYS A 420 -7.33 8.15 -28.30
C LYS A 420 -7.82 8.42 -29.72
N PRO A 421 -6.92 8.46 -30.74
CA PRO A 421 -7.36 8.51 -32.10
C PRO A 421 -8.30 7.31 -32.34
N GLN A 422 -9.51 7.60 -32.84
CA GLN A 422 -10.36 6.56 -33.36
C GLN A 422 -9.60 5.88 -34.50
N VAL A 423 -9.23 4.62 -34.29
CA VAL A 423 -8.78 3.76 -35.38
C VAL A 423 -10.01 3.60 -36.28
N ALA A 424 -9.96 4.24 -37.44
CA ALA A 424 -10.96 4.05 -38.48
C ALA A 424 -10.93 2.57 -38.88
N ALA A 425 -12.14 1.99 -39.01
CA ALA A 425 -12.39 0.61 -39.37
C ALA A 425 -11.85 0.23 -40.75
#